data_807367ec6ea12dbd03a4de3020652c30
#
_entry.id   807367ec6ea12dbd03a4de3020652c30
#
_cell.length_a   1.000
_cell.length_b   1.000
_cell.length_c   1.000
_cell.angle_alpha   90.00
_cell.angle_beta   90.00
_cell.angle_gamma   90.00
#
_symmetry.space_group_name_H-M   'P 1'
#
loop_
_entity.id
_entity.type
_entity.pdbx_description
1 polymer ?
#
loop_
_entity_poly.entity_id
_entity_poly.type
_entity_poly.pdbx_seq_one_letter_code
_entity_poly.pdbx_strand_id
1 'polypeptide(L)'
;MAILIGNNGVGSPNPSSRELDSVVSEGEPPVLSSTEAISHTFSLVNQAGGAAVAYFYGRLFAENPKLRPMFPAAMDAQRDRLFRALTRIVHSLSTPGEMEPYLGQLGLDHRKYGVLTEHYPAVGRALVATLRRFSGDAWTPGAEAAWAGAYERATHLMTASADRSAEHSPPWWTAEVVGHELRSPTLAVITLRPEEPFPYLAGQYVSIQTAHWHRVWRPFSVANAPRADGLLTFHIRAVAGGWVSSALVHHTRVGDRVNLGPPQGSMTLAAGSGGGLFCVAGGSGLAPLKALIEQAIADSQPERRRRIRLIVGARRESELYDLPDLWRLESYYPWLRISAAVSHDEDYSGVKGMLSDVIARQLPQKDDDVYISGPSPMVAKCIKVLRTTERSNWRIHADPVDPPSDLKVGEVEDSIGHECANL
;
A
#
# COMPACT_ATOMS: atom_id res chain seq x y z
N MET A 1 62.25 -28.80 -1.07
CA MET A 1 63.73 -28.71 -0.97
C MET A 1 63.96 -27.57 -0.02
N ALA A 2 64.01 -27.82 1.31
CA ALA A 2 65.20 -28.16 2.06
C ALA A 2 66.10 -26.90 2.10
N ILE A 3 66.53 -26.31 3.19
CA ILE A 3 67.13 -26.77 4.45
C ILE A 3 67.44 -25.45 5.24
N LEU A 4 67.01 -25.25 6.46
CA LEU A 4 67.66 -25.48 7.74
C LEU A 4 68.92 -24.61 8.07
N ILE A 5 68.88 -24.10 9.26
CA ILE A 5 69.78 -24.09 10.45
C ILE A 5 70.28 -22.65 10.75
N GLY A 6 70.27 -22.08 11.92
CA GLY A 6 70.27 -22.48 13.33
C GLY A 6 70.98 -21.43 14.13
N ASN A 7 70.52 -21.20 15.27
CA ASN A 7 71.05 -21.36 16.61
C ASN A 7 71.81 -20.22 17.32
N ASN A 8 71.34 -19.94 18.53
CA ASN A 8 72.00 -19.70 19.81
C ASN A 8 72.64 -18.33 20.18
N GLY A 9 72.14 -17.87 21.35
CA GLY A 9 73.00 -17.04 22.21
C GLY A 9 72.26 -16.24 23.27
N VAL A 10 71.94 -16.87 24.35
CA VAL A 10 71.88 -16.54 25.78
C VAL A 10 72.37 -15.15 26.20
N GLY A 11 71.66 -14.44 27.10
CA GLY A 11 72.17 -13.37 27.93
C GLY A 11 71.08 -12.45 28.51
N SER A 12 70.52 -12.80 29.70
CA SER A 12 69.88 -11.80 30.60
C SER A 12 71.03 -11.11 31.42
N PRO A 13 70.84 -9.87 31.95
CA PRO A 13 69.99 -9.62 33.10
C PRO A 13 69.19 -8.28 33.08
N ASN A 14 68.16 -8.23 33.84
CA ASN A 14 67.35 -7.14 34.44
C ASN A 14 68.20 -6.29 35.43
N PRO A 15 67.82 -5.11 36.03
CA PRO A 15 66.56 -4.32 35.89
C PRO A 15 66.82 -2.79 35.86
N SER A 16 65.76 -1.99 35.52
CA SER A 16 65.43 -0.79 36.30
C SER A 16 64.22 -0.06 35.66
N SER A 17 63.23 0.08 36.47
CA SER A 17 62.11 1.06 36.52
C SER A 17 62.27 2.32 35.67
N ARG A 18 61.26 2.54 34.78
CA ARG A 18 60.66 3.84 34.49
C ARG A 18 59.20 3.64 34.14
N GLU A 19 58.37 4.14 35.03
CA GLU A 19 56.97 4.47 34.76
C GLU A 19 56.91 5.34 33.51
N LEU A 20 56.22 4.89 32.48
CA LEU A 20 55.78 5.70 31.36
C LEU A 20 54.25 5.69 31.37
N ASP A 21 53.74 6.87 31.69
CA ASP A 21 52.36 7.24 31.56
C ASP A 21 51.75 6.66 30.29
N SER A 22 50.76 5.77 30.43
CA SER A 22 49.88 5.39 29.36
C SER A 22 48.91 6.56 29.10
N VAL A 23 49.28 7.41 28.15
CA VAL A 23 48.33 8.29 27.50
C VAL A 23 47.30 7.39 26.83
N VAL A 24 46.14 7.31 27.47
CA VAL A 24 44.93 6.75 26.84
C VAL A 24 44.63 7.69 25.67
N SER A 25 44.99 7.30 24.46
CA SER A 25 44.45 7.94 23.27
C SER A 25 42.96 7.74 23.29
N GLU A 26 42.22 8.82 23.50
CA GLU A 26 40.78 8.84 23.21
C GLU A 26 40.64 8.41 21.75
N GLY A 27 40.22 7.17 21.55
CA GLY A 27 40.00 6.61 20.23
C GLY A 27 38.94 7.45 19.51
N GLU A 28 39.26 7.91 18.33
CA GLU A 28 38.25 8.51 17.44
C GLU A 28 37.02 7.58 17.40
N PRO A 29 35.79 8.13 17.52
CA PRO A 29 34.60 7.32 17.47
C PRO A 29 34.60 6.53 16.17
N PRO A 30 34.14 5.25 16.19
CA PRO A 30 34.16 4.39 15.01
C PRO A 30 33.41 5.06 13.86
N VAL A 31 34.05 5.12 12.70
CA VAL A 31 33.40 5.66 11.47
C VAL A 31 32.26 4.73 11.09
N LEU A 32 31.01 5.19 11.26
CA LEU A 32 29.81 4.46 10.90
C LEU A 32 29.78 4.25 9.38
N SER A 33 29.31 3.08 8.94
CA SER A 33 28.94 2.87 7.54
C SER A 33 27.84 3.82 7.10
N SER A 34 27.71 4.08 5.81
CA SER A 34 26.66 4.97 5.27
C SER A 34 25.26 4.56 5.72
N THR A 35 24.96 3.26 5.79
CA THR A 35 23.65 2.75 6.23
C THR A 35 23.44 2.96 7.73
N GLU A 36 24.45 2.74 8.55
CA GLU A 36 24.40 2.98 10.00
C GLU A 36 24.24 4.47 10.30
N ALA A 37 24.95 5.35 9.60
CA ALA A 37 24.85 6.79 9.77
C ALA A 37 23.42 7.29 9.42
N ILE A 38 22.83 6.80 8.33
CA ILE A 38 21.44 7.10 7.96
C ILE A 38 20.47 6.59 9.04
N SER A 39 20.60 5.33 9.45
CA SER A 39 19.70 4.72 10.45
C SER A 39 19.78 5.42 11.80
N HIS A 40 20.98 5.78 12.24
CA HIS A 40 21.19 6.48 13.51
C HIS A 40 20.58 7.88 13.48
N THR A 41 20.92 8.71 12.48
CA THR A 41 20.37 10.06 12.35
C THR A 41 18.87 10.04 12.15
N PHE A 42 18.31 9.09 11.37
CA PHE A 42 16.88 8.95 11.19
C PHE A 42 16.15 8.60 12.49
N SER A 43 16.75 7.76 13.35
CA SER A 43 16.13 7.41 14.63
C SER A 43 15.90 8.64 15.52
N LEU A 44 16.83 9.60 15.51
CA LEU A 44 16.73 10.87 16.25
C LEU A 44 15.62 11.76 15.67
N VAL A 45 15.54 11.85 14.35
CA VAL A 45 14.47 12.60 13.65
C VAL A 45 13.09 11.95 13.90
N ASN A 46 13.06 10.62 13.96
CA ASN A 46 11.85 9.86 14.28
C ASN A 46 11.30 10.19 15.67
N GLN A 47 12.17 10.35 16.66
CA GLN A 47 11.78 10.77 18.01
C GLN A 47 11.15 12.17 18.03
N ALA A 48 11.59 13.08 17.15
CA ALA A 48 10.99 14.40 17.00
C ALA A 48 9.63 14.38 16.28
N GLY A 49 9.31 13.29 15.58
CA GLY A 49 7.99 13.00 14.99
C GLY A 49 7.40 14.16 14.18
N GLY A 50 6.20 14.60 14.57
CA GLY A 50 5.47 15.66 13.89
C GLY A 50 6.20 17.01 13.80
N ALA A 51 7.11 17.33 14.75
CA ALA A 51 7.88 18.58 14.72
C ALA A 51 8.88 18.59 13.56
N ALA A 52 9.55 17.46 13.29
CA ALA A 52 10.48 17.36 12.17
C ALA A 52 9.74 17.51 10.82
N VAL A 53 8.59 16.86 10.69
CA VAL A 53 7.77 16.95 9.46
C VAL A 53 7.20 18.35 9.26
N ALA A 54 6.76 19.01 10.34
CA ALA A 54 6.29 20.40 10.29
C ALA A 54 7.41 21.35 9.85
N TYR A 55 8.63 21.17 10.38
CA TYR A 55 9.79 21.95 9.98
C TYR A 55 10.14 21.71 8.49
N PHE A 56 10.12 20.46 8.04
CA PHE A 56 10.37 20.12 6.63
C PHE A 56 9.44 20.88 5.68
N TYR A 57 8.14 20.77 5.87
CA TYR A 57 7.17 21.45 5.00
C TYR A 57 7.21 22.97 5.16
N GLY A 58 7.37 23.48 6.39
CA GLY A 58 7.55 24.91 6.64
C GLY A 58 8.72 25.48 5.83
N ARG A 59 9.87 24.80 5.88
CA ARG A 59 11.07 25.19 5.13
C ARG A 59 10.87 25.05 3.62
N LEU A 60 10.33 23.93 3.17
CA LEU A 60 10.09 23.67 1.75
C LEU A 60 9.26 24.78 1.12
N PHE A 61 8.15 25.17 1.76
CA PHE A 61 7.24 26.17 1.23
C PHE A 61 7.74 27.63 1.42
N ALA A 62 8.50 27.89 2.48
CA ALA A 62 9.12 29.20 2.67
C ALA A 62 10.17 29.49 1.59
N GLU A 63 11.02 28.51 1.27
CA GLU A 63 12.05 28.64 0.24
C GLU A 63 11.51 28.46 -1.20
N ASN A 64 10.41 27.73 -1.34
CA ASN A 64 9.84 27.39 -2.66
C ASN A 64 8.30 27.52 -2.65
N PRO A 65 7.74 28.73 -2.55
CA PRO A 65 6.30 28.95 -2.41
C PRO A 65 5.50 28.42 -3.61
N LYS A 66 6.11 28.34 -4.79
CA LYS A 66 5.49 27.80 -6.01
C LYS A 66 5.15 26.29 -5.90
N LEU A 67 5.75 25.58 -4.95
CA LEU A 67 5.43 24.17 -4.72
C LEU A 67 4.17 23.96 -3.89
N ARG A 68 3.76 24.95 -3.09
CA ARG A 68 2.59 24.82 -2.19
C ARG A 68 1.29 24.37 -2.89
N PRO A 69 0.94 24.88 -4.11
CA PRO A 69 -0.25 24.44 -4.83
C PRO A 69 -0.24 22.98 -5.30
N MET A 70 0.91 22.30 -5.28
CA MET A 70 1.02 20.87 -5.62
C MET A 70 0.53 19.96 -4.49
N PHE A 71 0.35 20.53 -3.29
CA PHE A 71 -0.06 19.79 -2.09
C PHE A 71 -1.51 20.13 -1.72
N PRO A 72 -2.22 19.19 -1.03
CA PRO A 72 -3.58 19.45 -0.56
C PRO A 72 -3.62 20.62 0.43
N ALA A 73 -4.79 21.23 0.61
CA ALA A 73 -4.99 22.31 1.58
C ALA A 73 -4.71 21.81 3.02
N ALA A 74 -5.28 20.66 3.40
CA ALA A 74 -5.01 19.99 4.67
C ALA A 74 -3.78 19.08 4.54
N MET A 75 -2.78 19.30 5.40
CA MET A 75 -1.46 18.66 5.29
C MET A 75 -1.26 17.46 6.23
N ASP A 76 -2.20 17.17 7.12
CA ASP A 76 -2.00 16.15 8.15
C ASP A 76 -1.73 14.77 7.55
N ALA A 77 -2.63 14.31 6.68
CA ALA A 77 -2.43 13.05 5.97
C ALA A 77 -1.16 13.03 5.08
N GLN A 78 -0.76 14.19 4.55
CA GLN A 78 0.46 14.30 3.74
C GLN A 78 1.73 14.21 4.60
N ARG A 79 1.69 14.74 5.81
CA ARG A 79 2.78 14.62 6.80
C ARG A 79 3.01 13.17 7.17
N ASP A 80 1.95 12.44 7.47
CA ASP A 80 2.03 11.01 7.81
C ASP A 80 2.56 10.15 6.66
N ARG A 81 2.15 10.47 5.42
CA ARG A 81 2.65 9.77 4.21
C ARG A 81 4.15 9.96 4.02
N LEU A 82 4.64 11.20 4.15
CA LEU A 82 6.07 11.47 4.02
C LEU A 82 6.86 10.67 5.05
N PHE A 83 6.40 10.71 6.30
CA PHE A 83 7.08 10.03 7.40
C PHE A 83 7.15 8.52 7.17
N ARG A 84 6.01 7.89 6.81
CA ARG A 84 5.96 6.46 6.49
C ARG A 84 6.85 6.10 5.29
N ALA A 85 6.86 6.93 4.25
CA ALA A 85 7.72 6.72 3.08
C ALA A 85 9.21 6.74 3.46
N LEU A 86 9.64 7.74 4.23
CA LEU A 86 11.02 7.84 4.71
C LEU A 86 11.40 6.65 5.61
N THR A 87 10.51 6.26 6.54
CA THR A 87 10.70 5.09 7.40
C THR A 87 10.90 3.83 6.56
N ARG A 88 10.05 3.61 5.57
CA ARG A 88 10.16 2.45 4.68
C ARG A 88 11.47 2.46 3.89
N ILE A 89 11.87 3.60 3.33
CA ILE A 89 13.13 3.75 2.58
C ILE A 89 14.32 3.40 3.49
N VAL A 90 14.36 3.96 4.70
CA VAL A 90 15.46 3.70 5.65
C VAL A 90 15.54 2.23 6.05
N HIS A 91 14.40 1.58 6.34
CA HIS A 91 14.38 0.14 6.64
C HIS A 91 14.79 -0.74 5.45
N SER A 92 14.52 -0.30 4.24
CA SER A 92 14.86 -1.06 3.02
C SER A 92 16.29 -0.80 2.51
N LEU A 93 17.09 0.04 3.17
CA LEU A 93 18.48 0.27 2.78
C LEU A 93 19.34 -1.00 2.82
N SER A 94 19.01 -1.94 3.71
CA SER A 94 19.67 -3.25 3.82
C SER A 94 19.11 -4.30 2.85
N THR A 95 18.00 -4.01 2.15
CA THR A 95 17.32 -4.92 1.22
C THR A 95 17.05 -4.24 -0.14
N PRO A 96 18.09 -4.05 -0.98
CA PRO A 96 17.96 -3.29 -2.24
C PRO A 96 16.86 -3.83 -3.18
N GLY A 97 16.62 -5.14 -3.19
CA GLY A 97 15.59 -5.78 -4.01
C GLY A 97 14.15 -5.36 -3.68
N GLU A 98 13.89 -4.85 -2.48
CA GLU A 98 12.59 -4.32 -2.09
C GLU A 98 12.47 -2.81 -2.33
N MET A 99 13.58 -2.09 -2.24
CA MET A 99 13.61 -0.64 -2.36
C MET A 99 13.36 -0.15 -3.78
N GLU A 100 13.97 -0.76 -4.78
CA GLU A 100 13.85 -0.33 -6.18
C GLU A 100 12.41 -0.39 -6.71
N PRO A 101 11.65 -1.48 -6.55
CA PRO A 101 10.25 -1.53 -6.96
C PRO A 101 9.40 -0.48 -6.23
N TYR A 102 9.65 -0.26 -4.95
CA TYR A 102 8.92 0.73 -4.17
C TYR A 102 9.17 2.16 -4.65
N LEU A 103 10.44 2.54 -4.87
CA LEU A 103 10.78 3.86 -5.38
C LEU A 103 10.29 4.08 -6.80
N GLY A 104 10.37 3.06 -7.65
CA GLY A 104 9.78 3.09 -8.99
C GLY A 104 8.28 3.39 -8.94
N GLN A 105 7.52 2.67 -8.11
CA GLN A 105 6.09 2.91 -7.93
C GLN A 105 5.81 4.30 -7.36
N LEU A 106 6.62 4.76 -6.40
CA LEU A 106 6.49 6.10 -5.84
C LEU A 106 6.71 7.19 -6.90
N GLY A 107 7.65 6.99 -7.84
CA GLY A 107 7.85 7.87 -9.00
C GLY A 107 6.63 7.94 -9.90
N LEU A 108 6.04 6.79 -10.22
CA LEU A 108 4.79 6.73 -10.98
C LEU A 108 3.66 7.49 -10.29
N ASP A 109 3.53 7.33 -8.97
CA ASP A 109 2.51 8.02 -8.19
C ASP A 109 2.69 9.53 -8.15
N HIS A 110 3.92 10.01 -8.23
CA HIS A 110 4.23 11.44 -8.25
C HIS A 110 3.76 12.14 -9.54
N ARG A 111 3.65 11.41 -10.67
CA ARG A 111 3.18 11.97 -11.94
C ARG A 111 1.79 12.61 -11.84
N LYS A 112 0.84 11.94 -11.16
CA LYS A 112 -0.54 12.44 -11.00
C LYS A 112 -0.64 13.74 -10.20
N TYR A 113 0.42 14.12 -9.46
CA TYR A 113 0.51 15.40 -8.75
C TYR A 113 1.24 16.48 -9.57
N GLY A 114 1.72 16.15 -10.79
CA GLY A 114 2.47 17.05 -11.64
C GLY A 114 3.91 17.28 -11.16
N VAL A 115 4.49 16.33 -10.44
CA VAL A 115 5.89 16.41 -9.99
C VAL A 115 6.80 16.19 -11.20
N LEU A 116 7.74 17.12 -11.38
CA LEU A 116 8.78 17.08 -12.40
C LEU A 116 10.15 16.92 -11.76
N THR A 117 11.14 16.49 -12.54
CA THR A 117 12.52 16.27 -12.08
C THR A 117 13.11 17.53 -11.42
N GLU A 118 12.78 18.72 -11.89
CA GLU A 118 13.22 20.00 -11.32
C GLU A 118 12.72 20.32 -9.91
N HIS A 119 11.71 19.59 -9.41
CA HIS A 119 11.17 19.77 -8.06
C HIS A 119 11.98 19.05 -6.98
N TYR A 120 12.66 17.95 -7.32
CA TYR A 120 13.39 17.12 -6.35
C TYR A 120 14.53 17.85 -5.62
N PRO A 121 15.35 18.73 -6.27
CA PRO A 121 16.39 19.45 -5.55
C PRO A 121 15.89 20.32 -4.39
N ALA A 122 14.71 20.92 -4.53
CA ALA A 122 14.11 21.73 -3.46
C ALA A 122 13.70 20.83 -2.26
N VAL A 123 13.12 19.68 -2.55
CA VAL A 123 12.74 18.68 -1.54
C VAL A 123 13.99 18.14 -0.82
N GLY A 124 15.06 17.83 -1.56
CA GLY A 124 16.32 17.34 -0.99
C GLY A 124 16.96 18.34 -0.04
N ARG A 125 17.01 19.62 -0.41
CA ARG A 125 17.52 20.68 0.48
C ARG A 125 16.72 20.79 1.77
N ALA A 126 15.38 20.78 1.69
CA ALA A 126 14.52 20.83 2.86
C ALA A 126 14.71 19.58 3.74
N LEU A 127 14.87 18.39 3.14
CA LEU A 127 15.13 17.13 3.85
C LEU A 127 16.46 17.18 4.60
N VAL A 128 17.57 17.50 3.93
CA VAL A 128 18.89 17.60 4.54
C VAL A 128 18.90 18.61 5.69
N ALA A 129 18.29 19.77 5.51
CA ALA A 129 18.18 20.77 6.57
C ALA A 129 17.37 20.28 7.78
N THR A 130 16.33 19.50 7.55
CA THR A 130 15.53 18.91 8.62
C THR A 130 16.34 17.85 9.38
N LEU A 131 16.98 16.95 8.66
CA LEU A 131 17.85 15.92 9.24
C LEU A 131 18.95 16.55 10.10
N ARG A 132 19.67 17.53 9.57
CA ARG A 132 20.71 18.26 10.30
C ARG A 132 20.19 18.89 11.59
N ARG A 133 19.02 19.55 11.54
CA ARG A 133 18.43 20.22 12.70
C ARG A 133 18.07 19.27 13.84
N PHE A 134 17.52 18.11 13.50
CA PHE A 134 16.96 17.18 14.49
C PHE A 134 17.92 16.05 14.88
N SER A 135 19.04 15.89 14.18
CA SER A 135 20.09 14.94 14.55
C SER A 135 21.16 15.53 15.49
N GLY A 136 21.23 16.87 15.64
CA GLY A 136 22.20 17.53 16.49
C GLY A 136 23.63 17.09 16.20
N ASP A 137 24.38 16.72 17.23
CA ASP A 137 25.81 16.32 17.14
C ASP A 137 26.03 15.03 16.34
N ALA A 138 25.01 14.22 16.13
CA ALA A 138 25.09 13.04 15.27
C ALA A 138 25.16 13.39 13.76
N TRP A 139 24.94 14.65 13.39
CA TRP A 139 25.08 15.13 12.01
C TRP A 139 26.54 15.40 11.67
N THR A 140 27.20 14.43 11.08
CA THR A 140 28.59 14.50 10.63
C THR A 140 28.66 14.74 9.10
N PRO A 141 29.82 15.18 8.56
CA PRO A 141 30.02 15.21 7.11
C PRO A 141 29.79 13.86 6.42
N GLY A 142 30.10 12.76 7.11
CA GLY A 142 29.82 11.39 6.63
C GLY A 142 28.32 11.10 6.55
N ALA A 143 27.54 11.51 7.56
CA ALA A 143 26.09 11.39 7.56
C ALA A 143 25.46 12.24 6.43
N GLU A 144 25.95 13.46 6.23
CA GLU A 144 25.48 14.34 5.14
C GLU A 144 25.72 13.71 3.77
N ALA A 145 26.95 13.19 3.53
CA ALA A 145 27.27 12.51 2.27
C ALA A 145 26.43 11.24 2.05
N ALA A 146 26.20 10.45 3.11
CA ALA A 146 25.36 9.26 3.06
C ALA A 146 23.92 9.59 2.67
N TRP A 147 23.30 10.61 3.29
CA TRP A 147 21.96 11.06 2.96
C TRP A 147 21.85 11.67 1.55
N ALA A 148 22.87 12.44 1.12
CA ALA A 148 22.90 13.00 -0.23
C ALA A 148 22.92 11.88 -1.28
N GLY A 149 23.78 10.88 -1.13
CA GLY A 149 23.85 9.73 -2.04
C GLY A 149 22.58 8.87 -2.03
N ALA A 150 21.97 8.64 -0.85
CA ALA A 150 20.71 7.91 -0.75
C ALA A 150 19.56 8.68 -1.44
N TYR A 151 19.48 9.99 -1.24
CA TYR A 151 18.48 10.84 -1.88
C TYR A 151 18.65 10.89 -3.40
N GLU A 152 19.88 11.05 -3.89
CA GLU A 152 20.19 11.04 -5.34
C GLU A 152 19.76 9.72 -5.98
N ARG A 153 20.10 8.59 -5.37
CA ARG A 153 19.67 7.26 -5.86
C ARG A 153 18.15 7.13 -5.88
N ALA A 154 17.47 7.54 -4.80
CA ALA A 154 16.02 7.47 -4.72
C ALA A 154 15.37 8.33 -5.82
N THR A 155 15.82 9.57 -6.01
CA THR A 155 15.28 10.46 -7.05
C THR A 155 15.55 9.93 -8.46
N HIS A 156 16.74 9.35 -8.70
CA HIS A 156 17.05 8.74 -9.99
C HIS A 156 16.09 7.58 -10.32
N LEU A 157 15.85 6.67 -9.38
CA LEU A 157 14.93 5.56 -9.58
C LEU A 157 13.48 6.04 -9.80
N MET A 158 13.05 7.05 -9.05
CA MET A 158 11.72 7.63 -9.18
C MET A 158 11.52 8.32 -10.53
N THR A 159 12.47 9.17 -10.95
CA THR A 159 12.40 9.90 -12.23
C THR A 159 12.50 8.96 -13.40
N ALA A 160 13.45 8.02 -13.39
CA ALA A 160 13.58 7.04 -14.47
C ALA A 160 12.31 6.18 -14.65
N SER A 161 11.61 5.85 -13.58
CA SER A 161 10.33 5.13 -13.66
C SER A 161 9.21 6.02 -14.19
N ALA A 162 9.15 7.28 -13.74
CA ALA A 162 8.17 8.26 -14.20
C ALA A 162 8.33 8.56 -15.71
N ASP A 163 9.58 8.75 -16.17
CA ASP A 163 9.90 9.06 -17.57
C ASP A 163 9.54 7.90 -18.51
N ARG A 164 9.93 6.66 -18.16
CA ARG A 164 9.52 5.46 -18.93
C ARG A 164 8.01 5.33 -19.04
N SER A 165 7.29 5.61 -17.95
CA SER A 165 5.82 5.57 -17.98
C SER A 165 5.22 6.70 -18.83
N ALA A 166 5.88 7.88 -18.89
CA ALA A 166 5.40 9.02 -19.66
C ALA A 166 5.39 8.77 -21.17
N GLU A 167 6.25 7.86 -21.65
CA GLU A 167 6.31 7.46 -23.05
C GLU A 167 5.04 6.72 -23.52
N HIS A 168 4.29 6.09 -22.60
CA HIS A 168 3.23 5.15 -22.95
C HIS A 168 1.88 5.46 -22.25
N SER A 169 1.85 6.38 -21.29
CA SER A 169 0.62 6.69 -20.56
C SER A 169 0.59 8.14 -20.06
N PRO A 170 -0.59 8.77 -20.01
CA PRO A 170 -0.74 10.07 -19.38
C PRO A 170 -0.52 9.97 -17.85
N PRO A 171 -0.31 11.10 -17.16
CA PRO A 171 -0.17 11.12 -15.69
C PRO A 171 -1.49 10.77 -14.97
N TRP A 172 -2.62 11.00 -15.63
CA TRP A 172 -3.98 10.59 -15.21
C TRP A 172 -4.89 10.56 -16.44
N TRP A 173 -5.99 9.83 -16.35
CA TRP A 173 -7.06 9.81 -17.33
C TRP A 173 -8.25 10.61 -16.81
N THR A 174 -8.89 11.39 -17.66
CA THR A 174 -10.21 11.98 -17.36
C THR A 174 -11.28 10.96 -17.72
N ALA A 175 -12.28 10.82 -16.86
CA ALA A 175 -13.42 9.95 -17.09
C ALA A 175 -14.74 10.64 -16.74
N GLU A 176 -15.77 10.41 -17.55
CA GLU A 176 -17.14 10.85 -17.32
C GLU A 176 -17.90 9.83 -16.48
N VAL A 177 -18.67 10.30 -15.53
CA VAL A 177 -19.64 9.47 -14.80
C VAL A 177 -20.85 9.21 -15.70
N VAL A 178 -21.02 7.98 -16.16
CA VAL A 178 -22.12 7.59 -17.05
C VAL A 178 -23.21 6.80 -16.33
N GLY A 179 -22.94 6.37 -15.09
CA GLY A 179 -23.91 5.70 -14.22
C GLY A 179 -23.61 5.97 -12.75
N HIS A 180 -24.66 6.20 -11.97
CA HIS A 180 -24.56 6.39 -10.52
C HIS A 180 -25.80 5.78 -9.85
N GLU A 181 -25.63 4.69 -9.14
CA GLU A 181 -26.71 3.94 -8.50
C GLU A 181 -26.43 3.78 -7.01
N LEU A 182 -27.26 4.36 -6.17
CA LEU A 182 -27.21 4.15 -4.73
C LEU A 182 -27.77 2.76 -4.39
N ARG A 183 -26.95 1.88 -3.85
CA ARG A 183 -27.33 0.56 -3.32
C ARG A 183 -27.69 0.62 -1.84
N SER A 184 -27.20 1.62 -1.13
CA SER A 184 -27.58 1.97 0.24
C SER A 184 -27.26 3.45 0.51
N PRO A 185 -27.68 4.03 1.64
CA PRO A 185 -27.34 5.43 1.98
C PRO A 185 -25.85 5.72 1.99
N THR A 186 -25.01 4.70 2.13
CA THR A 186 -23.55 4.86 2.24
C THR A 186 -22.77 4.14 1.14
N LEU A 187 -23.44 3.53 0.15
CA LEU A 187 -22.76 2.79 -0.91
C LEU A 187 -23.39 3.07 -2.28
N ALA A 188 -22.55 3.44 -3.24
CA ALA A 188 -22.94 3.60 -4.63
C ALA A 188 -22.14 2.66 -5.55
N VAL A 189 -22.79 2.21 -6.62
CA VAL A 189 -22.16 1.63 -7.80
C VAL A 189 -22.05 2.75 -8.83
N ILE A 190 -20.82 3.07 -9.22
CA ILE A 190 -20.52 4.16 -10.16
C ILE A 190 -19.89 3.58 -11.41
N THR A 191 -20.40 3.98 -12.58
CA THR A 191 -19.83 3.60 -13.87
C THR A 191 -19.20 4.81 -14.52
N LEU A 192 -17.95 4.65 -14.92
CA LEU A 192 -17.13 5.68 -15.54
C LEU A 192 -16.79 5.31 -16.98
N ARG A 193 -16.80 6.30 -17.86
CA ARG A 193 -16.28 6.21 -19.21
C ARG A 193 -15.02 7.05 -19.34
N PRO A 194 -13.82 6.45 -19.39
CA PRO A 194 -12.59 7.17 -19.69
C PRO A 194 -12.64 7.82 -21.09
N GLU A 195 -12.08 9.02 -21.23
CA GLU A 195 -11.99 9.73 -22.52
C GLU A 195 -10.98 9.08 -23.47
N GLU A 196 -10.00 8.36 -22.94
CA GLU A 196 -8.99 7.61 -23.67
C GLU A 196 -8.95 6.15 -23.20
N PRO A 197 -8.43 5.21 -24.01
CA PRO A 197 -8.28 3.81 -23.60
C PRO A 197 -7.58 3.69 -22.25
N PHE A 198 -8.19 2.96 -21.32
CA PHE A 198 -7.67 2.75 -19.99
C PHE A 198 -7.26 1.28 -19.80
N PRO A 199 -5.96 0.97 -19.95
CA PRO A 199 -5.47 -0.41 -19.81
C PRO A 199 -5.36 -0.79 -18.34
N TYR A 200 -6.06 -1.85 -17.92
CA TYR A 200 -5.96 -2.41 -16.58
C TYR A 200 -6.17 -3.92 -16.61
N LEU A 201 -5.82 -4.57 -15.51
CA LEU A 201 -6.10 -5.98 -15.27
C LEU A 201 -7.19 -6.13 -14.21
N ALA A 202 -8.04 -7.14 -14.36
CA ALA A 202 -9.05 -7.46 -13.35
C ALA A 202 -8.40 -7.66 -11.98
N GLY A 203 -9.03 -7.07 -10.94
CA GLY A 203 -8.54 -7.07 -9.57
C GLY A 203 -7.64 -5.89 -9.19
N GLN A 204 -7.18 -5.09 -10.15
CA GLN A 204 -6.45 -3.86 -9.88
C GLN A 204 -7.36 -2.74 -9.34
N TYR A 205 -6.73 -1.77 -8.69
CA TYR A 205 -7.36 -0.53 -8.23
C TYR A 205 -6.77 0.68 -8.92
N VAL A 206 -7.49 1.79 -8.88
CA VAL A 206 -7.06 3.09 -9.38
C VAL A 206 -7.28 4.16 -8.33
N SER A 207 -6.45 5.19 -8.32
CA SER A 207 -6.71 6.37 -7.50
C SER A 207 -7.70 7.28 -8.22
N ILE A 208 -8.77 7.69 -7.54
CA ILE A 208 -9.77 8.63 -8.08
C ILE A 208 -9.63 9.98 -7.38
N GLN A 209 -9.68 11.06 -8.17
CA GLN A 209 -9.80 12.44 -7.71
C GLN A 209 -11.09 13.04 -8.27
N THR A 210 -11.87 13.70 -7.41
CA THR A 210 -13.08 14.43 -7.81
C THR A 210 -12.82 15.92 -7.97
N ALA A 211 -13.65 16.63 -8.71
CA ALA A 211 -13.58 18.08 -8.83
C ALA A 211 -13.74 18.79 -7.49
N HIS A 212 -14.44 18.21 -6.52
CA HIS A 212 -14.65 18.77 -5.18
C HIS A 212 -13.38 18.80 -4.34
N TRP A 213 -12.42 17.89 -4.57
CA TRP A 213 -11.24 17.72 -3.73
C TRP A 213 -9.96 17.66 -4.57
N HIS A 214 -9.49 18.83 -5.00
CA HIS A 214 -8.24 18.93 -5.75
C HIS A 214 -7.04 18.38 -4.96
N ARG A 215 -6.18 17.61 -5.62
CA ARG A 215 -4.97 16.99 -5.07
C ARG A 215 -5.25 15.92 -4.00
N VAL A 216 -6.50 15.53 -3.81
CA VAL A 216 -6.87 14.43 -2.92
C VAL A 216 -7.27 13.22 -3.75
N TRP A 217 -6.41 12.23 -3.77
CA TRP A 217 -6.60 10.96 -4.48
C TRP A 217 -6.89 9.84 -3.49
N ARG A 218 -7.84 8.97 -3.81
CA ARG A 218 -8.15 7.77 -3.01
C ARG A 218 -8.23 6.54 -3.90
N PRO A 219 -7.69 5.38 -3.43
CA PRO A 219 -7.74 4.15 -4.19
C PRO A 219 -9.12 3.52 -4.13
N PHE A 220 -9.59 3.03 -5.29
CA PHE A 220 -10.81 2.24 -5.42
C PHE A 220 -10.56 1.11 -6.41
N SER A 221 -10.97 -0.11 -6.05
CA SER A 221 -10.84 -1.27 -6.92
C SER A 221 -11.84 -1.19 -8.06
N VAL A 222 -11.41 -1.56 -9.27
CA VAL A 222 -12.30 -1.74 -10.41
C VAL A 222 -13.13 -2.99 -10.19
N ALA A 223 -14.44 -2.90 -10.37
CA ALA A 223 -15.39 -3.97 -10.03
C ALA A 223 -15.81 -4.84 -11.23
N ASN A 224 -15.27 -4.59 -12.41
CA ASN A 224 -15.51 -5.39 -13.62
C ASN A 224 -14.19 -5.79 -14.28
N ALA A 225 -14.20 -6.88 -15.04
CA ALA A 225 -13.12 -7.21 -15.95
C ALA A 225 -13.00 -6.19 -17.10
N PRO A 226 -11.85 -6.06 -17.78
CA PRO A 226 -11.75 -5.28 -19.00
C PRO A 226 -12.81 -5.72 -20.03
N ARG A 227 -13.57 -4.75 -20.57
CA ARG A 227 -14.65 -4.98 -21.51
C ARG A 227 -14.46 -4.16 -22.79
N ALA A 228 -15.08 -4.62 -23.90
CA ALA A 228 -15.01 -3.94 -25.18
C ALA A 228 -15.65 -2.53 -25.17
N ASP A 229 -16.59 -2.26 -24.25
CA ASP A 229 -17.22 -0.95 -24.08
C ASP A 229 -16.32 0.07 -23.37
N GLY A 230 -15.18 -0.38 -22.82
CA GLY A 230 -14.21 0.44 -22.09
C GLY A 230 -14.72 1.03 -20.78
N LEU A 231 -15.90 0.63 -20.30
CA LEU A 231 -16.50 1.14 -19.08
C LEU A 231 -15.82 0.53 -17.84
N LEU A 232 -15.65 1.37 -16.82
CA LEU A 232 -15.14 1.00 -15.50
C LEU A 232 -16.25 1.11 -14.47
N THR A 233 -16.46 0.07 -13.69
CA THR A 233 -17.44 0.06 -12.60
C THR A 233 -16.72 0.05 -11.26
N PHE A 234 -17.24 0.80 -10.29
CA PHE A 234 -16.70 0.91 -8.94
C PHE A 234 -17.80 0.74 -7.90
N HIS A 235 -17.53 -0.03 -6.85
CA HIS A 235 -18.41 -0.13 -5.68
C HIS A 235 -17.81 0.72 -4.56
N ILE A 236 -18.36 1.90 -4.36
CA ILE A 236 -17.80 2.91 -3.47
C ILE A 236 -18.62 3.03 -2.20
N ARG A 237 -17.98 2.80 -1.05
CA ARG A 237 -18.57 3.05 0.26
C ARG A 237 -18.07 4.40 0.80
N ALA A 238 -18.99 5.28 1.15
CA ALA A 238 -18.69 6.49 1.90
C ALA A 238 -18.24 6.09 3.31
N VAL A 239 -17.07 6.56 3.72
CA VAL A 239 -16.53 6.36 5.07
C VAL A 239 -16.63 7.67 5.85
N ALA A 240 -16.81 7.58 7.16
CA ALA A 240 -16.87 8.77 8.02
C ALA A 240 -15.56 9.56 7.87
N GLY A 241 -15.66 10.89 7.65
CA GLY A 241 -14.50 11.75 7.39
C GLY A 241 -13.83 11.57 6.02
N GLY A 242 -14.29 10.65 5.20
CA GLY A 242 -13.72 10.39 3.87
C GLY A 242 -14.20 11.39 2.83
N TRP A 243 -13.38 12.35 2.45
CA TRP A 243 -13.74 13.43 1.54
C TRP A 243 -14.09 12.95 0.14
N VAL A 244 -13.24 12.13 -0.48
CA VAL A 244 -13.45 11.65 -1.84
C VAL A 244 -14.57 10.60 -1.91
N SER A 245 -14.60 9.63 -0.99
CA SER A 245 -15.65 8.61 -0.96
C SER A 245 -17.03 9.21 -0.72
N SER A 246 -17.15 10.18 0.20
CA SER A 246 -18.41 10.89 0.44
C SER A 246 -18.83 11.74 -0.76
N ALA A 247 -17.88 12.43 -1.42
CA ALA A 247 -18.16 13.18 -2.63
C ALA A 247 -18.68 12.26 -3.76
N LEU A 248 -18.03 11.11 -3.97
CA LEU A 248 -18.43 10.15 -4.98
C LEU A 248 -19.82 9.56 -4.73
N VAL A 249 -20.15 9.26 -3.47
CA VAL A 249 -21.45 8.66 -3.14
C VAL A 249 -22.59 9.67 -3.11
N HIS A 250 -22.37 10.89 -2.57
CA HIS A 250 -23.46 11.82 -2.26
C HIS A 250 -23.55 13.04 -3.17
N HIS A 251 -22.43 13.43 -3.79
CA HIS A 251 -22.36 14.70 -4.53
C HIS A 251 -22.08 14.53 -6.02
N THR A 252 -21.60 13.37 -6.44
CA THR A 252 -21.30 13.07 -7.85
C THR A 252 -22.58 12.66 -8.59
N ARG A 253 -22.72 13.11 -9.84
CA ARG A 253 -23.86 12.86 -10.72
C ARG A 253 -23.40 12.38 -12.09
N VAL A 254 -24.31 11.76 -12.84
CA VAL A 254 -24.09 11.45 -14.25
C VAL A 254 -23.78 12.74 -15.02
N GLY A 255 -22.72 12.72 -15.83
CA GLY A 255 -22.16 13.87 -16.55
C GLY A 255 -20.97 14.54 -15.84
N ASP A 256 -20.74 14.26 -14.55
CA ASP A 256 -19.56 14.79 -13.85
C ASP A 256 -18.28 14.13 -14.37
N ARG A 257 -17.17 14.85 -14.22
CA ARG A 257 -15.83 14.36 -14.58
C ARG A 257 -14.98 14.08 -13.33
N VAL A 258 -14.26 12.98 -13.39
CA VAL A 258 -13.28 12.57 -12.37
C VAL A 258 -11.93 12.26 -13.04
N ASN A 259 -10.85 12.35 -12.28
CA ASN A 259 -9.53 11.94 -12.75
C ASN A 259 -9.18 10.56 -12.16
N LEU A 260 -8.63 9.70 -13.01
CA LEU A 260 -8.17 8.35 -12.68
C LEU A 260 -6.64 8.31 -12.76
N GLY A 261 -5.98 7.93 -11.68
CA GLY A 261 -4.56 7.61 -11.71
C GLY A 261 -4.29 6.29 -12.44
N PRO A 262 -3.01 5.98 -12.73
CA PRO A 262 -2.65 4.68 -13.32
C PRO A 262 -3.18 3.51 -12.49
N PRO A 263 -3.52 2.37 -13.15
CA PRO A 263 -3.94 1.16 -12.45
C PRO A 263 -2.77 0.58 -11.63
N GLN A 264 -3.09 0.05 -10.47
CA GLN A 264 -2.14 -0.46 -9.49
C GLN A 264 -2.70 -1.73 -8.82
N GLY A 265 -1.83 -2.42 -8.09
CA GLY A 265 -2.19 -3.65 -7.37
C GLY A 265 -1.74 -4.90 -8.09
N SER A 266 -1.42 -5.92 -7.30
CA SER A 266 -0.95 -7.22 -7.77
C SER A 266 -1.98 -8.34 -7.58
N MET A 267 -3.17 -8.02 -7.08
CA MET A 267 -4.25 -8.99 -6.86
C MET A 267 -4.96 -9.33 -8.18
N THR A 268 -4.21 -9.87 -9.12
CA THR A 268 -4.70 -10.30 -10.45
C THR A 268 -4.80 -11.82 -10.53
N LEU A 269 -5.47 -12.35 -11.56
CA LEU A 269 -5.51 -13.80 -11.75
C LEU A 269 -4.12 -14.38 -11.94
N ALA A 270 -3.78 -15.41 -11.16
CA ALA A 270 -2.50 -16.09 -11.25
C ALA A 270 -2.38 -16.81 -12.61
N ALA A 271 -1.34 -16.45 -13.37
CA ALA A 271 -1.05 -17.08 -14.64
C ALA A 271 -0.69 -18.56 -14.46
N GLY A 272 -1.20 -19.42 -15.34
CA GLY A 272 -0.87 -20.85 -15.35
C GLY A 272 -1.47 -21.68 -14.19
N SER A 273 -2.31 -21.10 -13.35
CA SER A 273 -3.03 -21.83 -12.31
C SER A 273 -4.12 -22.70 -12.92
N GLY A 274 -4.05 -24.01 -12.69
CA GLY A 274 -5.10 -24.98 -13.07
C GLY A 274 -6.15 -25.19 -11.98
N GLY A 275 -5.96 -24.61 -10.77
CA GLY A 275 -6.87 -24.74 -9.63
C GLY A 275 -8.12 -23.87 -9.70
N GLY A 276 -9.03 -24.05 -8.75
CA GLY A 276 -10.21 -23.21 -8.60
C GLY A 276 -9.87 -21.82 -8.04
N LEU A 277 -10.87 -20.93 -8.04
CA LEU A 277 -10.82 -19.65 -7.33
C LEU A 277 -11.65 -19.77 -6.06
N PHE A 278 -11.06 -19.40 -4.93
CA PHE A 278 -11.76 -19.24 -3.67
C PHE A 278 -11.68 -17.78 -3.24
N CYS A 279 -12.79 -17.08 -3.36
CA CYS A 279 -12.91 -15.64 -3.15
C CYS A 279 -13.65 -15.34 -1.84
N VAL A 280 -13.14 -14.42 -1.03
CA VAL A 280 -13.73 -13.97 0.23
C VAL A 280 -13.83 -12.45 0.25
N ALA A 281 -15.04 -11.96 0.22
CA ALA A 281 -15.37 -10.55 0.12
C ALA A 281 -16.00 -10.01 1.41
N GLY A 282 -15.49 -8.91 1.97
CA GLY A 282 -16.14 -8.15 3.04
C GLY A 282 -16.62 -6.79 2.55
N GLY A 283 -17.93 -6.55 2.57
CA GLY A 283 -18.52 -5.27 2.15
C GLY A 283 -18.12 -4.88 0.72
N SER A 284 -17.62 -3.64 0.53
CA SER A 284 -17.16 -3.16 -0.79
C SER A 284 -15.88 -3.84 -1.31
N GLY A 285 -15.21 -4.67 -0.50
CA GLY A 285 -14.15 -5.57 -0.97
C GLY A 285 -14.64 -6.61 -1.99
N LEU A 286 -15.94 -6.70 -2.21
CA LEU A 286 -16.51 -7.45 -3.33
C LEU A 286 -16.02 -6.96 -4.69
N ALA A 287 -15.76 -5.65 -4.85
CA ALA A 287 -15.44 -5.04 -6.14
C ALA A 287 -14.29 -5.75 -6.90
N PRO A 288 -13.06 -5.86 -6.38
CA PRO A 288 -11.97 -6.51 -7.10
C PRO A 288 -12.23 -8.00 -7.36
N LEU A 289 -12.93 -8.69 -6.46
CA LEU A 289 -13.23 -10.10 -6.61
C LEU A 289 -14.28 -10.35 -7.70
N LYS A 290 -15.25 -9.43 -7.86
CA LYS A 290 -16.20 -9.48 -8.97
C LYS A 290 -15.48 -9.35 -10.32
N ALA A 291 -14.52 -8.42 -10.42
CA ALA A 291 -13.69 -8.28 -11.62
C ALA A 291 -12.91 -9.55 -11.93
N LEU A 292 -12.28 -10.18 -10.92
CA LEU A 292 -11.54 -11.44 -11.09
C LEU A 292 -12.46 -12.57 -11.54
N ILE A 293 -13.66 -12.67 -10.98
CA ILE A 293 -14.66 -13.68 -11.35
C ILE A 293 -15.12 -13.47 -12.80
N GLU A 294 -15.43 -12.23 -13.19
CA GLU A 294 -15.81 -11.90 -14.58
C GLU A 294 -14.69 -12.26 -15.56
N GLN A 295 -13.42 -11.95 -15.22
CA GLN A 295 -12.27 -12.31 -16.04
C GLN A 295 -12.11 -13.83 -16.15
N ALA A 296 -12.21 -14.56 -15.02
CA ALA A 296 -12.11 -16.01 -15.01
C ALA A 296 -13.23 -16.69 -15.82
N ILE A 297 -14.40 -16.09 -15.84
CA ILE A 297 -15.52 -16.55 -16.69
C ILE A 297 -15.20 -16.28 -18.17
N ALA A 298 -14.74 -15.07 -18.50
CA ALA A 298 -14.39 -14.69 -19.87
C ALA A 298 -13.27 -15.55 -20.47
N ASP A 299 -12.27 -15.89 -19.65
CA ASP A 299 -11.12 -16.75 -20.03
C ASP A 299 -11.47 -18.25 -20.07
N SER A 300 -12.68 -18.62 -19.60
CA SER A 300 -13.07 -20.03 -19.48
C SER A 300 -13.29 -20.68 -20.85
N GLN A 301 -12.59 -21.79 -21.10
CA GLN A 301 -12.84 -22.72 -22.23
C GLN A 301 -13.59 -23.95 -21.72
N PRO A 302 -14.38 -24.64 -22.53
CA PRO A 302 -15.15 -25.81 -22.10
C PRO A 302 -14.31 -26.86 -21.36
N GLU A 303 -13.07 -27.06 -21.80
CA GLU A 303 -12.14 -28.08 -21.28
C GLU A 303 -11.32 -27.60 -20.07
N ARG A 304 -11.33 -26.27 -19.79
CA ARG A 304 -10.49 -25.63 -18.75
C ARG A 304 -11.32 -24.70 -17.85
N ARG A 305 -12.55 -25.12 -17.52
CA ARG A 305 -13.39 -24.33 -16.62
C ARG A 305 -12.88 -24.43 -15.19
N ARG A 306 -12.53 -23.28 -14.61
CA ARG A 306 -12.14 -23.18 -13.21
C ARG A 306 -13.38 -23.17 -12.34
N ARG A 307 -13.39 -23.98 -11.28
CA ARG A 307 -14.42 -23.88 -10.23
C ARG A 307 -14.21 -22.55 -9.50
N ILE A 308 -15.28 -21.82 -9.27
CA ILE A 308 -15.25 -20.53 -8.57
C ILE A 308 -16.17 -20.61 -7.36
N ARG A 309 -15.68 -20.27 -6.20
CA ARG A 309 -16.47 -20.12 -4.96
C ARG A 309 -16.27 -18.73 -4.42
N LEU A 310 -17.37 -18.01 -4.19
CA LEU A 310 -17.37 -16.67 -3.60
C LEU A 310 -18.14 -16.73 -2.27
N ILE A 311 -17.52 -16.28 -1.20
CA ILE A 311 -18.16 -16.01 0.08
C ILE A 311 -18.22 -14.51 0.27
N VAL A 312 -19.45 -13.95 0.33
CA VAL A 312 -19.67 -12.51 0.58
C VAL A 312 -20.14 -12.33 2.02
N GLY A 313 -19.44 -11.49 2.78
CA GLY A 313 -19.78 -11.19 4.16
C GLY A 313 -20.22 -9.75 4.37
N ALA A 314 -21.20 -9.58 5.24
CA ALA A 314 -21.66 -8.30 5.73
C ALA A 314 -21.96 -8.37 7.22
N ARG A 315 -22.18 -7.22 7.87
CA ARG A 315 -22.68 -7.23 9.25
C ARG A 315 -24.16 -7.55 9.32
N ARG A 316 -24.95 -6.98 8.40
CA ARG A 316 -26.40 -7.19 8.30
C ARG A 316 -26.78 -7.60 6.89
N GLU A 317 -27.93 -8.26 6.75
CA GLU A 317 -28.48 -8.67 5.45
C GLU A 317 -28.61 -7.49 4.48
N SER A 318 -29.10 -6.35 4.96
CA SER A 318 -29.26 -5.13 4.15
C SER A 318 -27.95 -4.57 3.56
N GLU A 319 -26.80 -5.00 4.06
CA GLU A 319 -25.49 -4.62 3.55
C GLU A 319 -24.96 -5.55 2.45
N LEU A 320 -25.67 -6.63 2.13
CA LEU A 320 -25.39 -7.55 1.01
C LEU A 320 -25.90 -6.95 -0.33
N TYR A 321 -25.44 -5.77 -0.64
CA TYR A 321 -25.97 -4.84 -1.64
C TYR A 321 -25.96 -5.35 -3.10
N ASP A 322 -25.12 -6.33 -3.44
CA ASP A 322 -24.93 -6.84 -4.81
C ASP A 322 -25.44 -8.30 -4.95
N LEU A 323 -26.05 -8.85 -3.91
CA LEU A 323 -26.43 -10.26 -3.86
C LEU A 323 -27.42 -10.68 -4.98
N PRO A 324 -28.42 -9.89 -5.37
CA PRO A 324 -29.28 -10.23 -6.50
C PRO A 324 -28.52 -10.36 -7.82
N ASP A 325 -27.55 -9.48 -8.08
CA ASP A 325 -26.73 -9.52 -9.29
C ASP A 325 -25.77 -10.71 -9.28
N LEU A 326 -25.23 -11.06 -8.11
CA LEU A 326 -24.38 -12.24 -7.91
C LEU A 326 -25.16 -13.53 -8.13
N TRP A 327 -26.37 -13.68 -7.59
CA TRP A 327 -27.22 -14.86 -7.82
C TRP A 327 -27.64 -15.00 -9.28
N ARG A 328 -27.90 -13.88 -9.97
CA ARG A 328 -28.13 -13.90 -11.41
C ARG A 328 -26.90 -14.44 -12.13
N LEU A 329 -25.69 -13.99 -11.77
CA LEU A 329 -24.46 -14.52 -12.35
C LEU A 329 -24.29 -16.02 -12.08
N GLU A 330 -24.52 -16.49 -10.84
CA GLU A 330 -24.48 -17.90 -10.48
C GLU A 330 -25.42 -18.75 -11.33
N SER A 331 -26.62 -18.25 -11.65
CA SER A 331 -27.61 -18.97 -12.45
C SER A 331 -27.13 -19.27 -13.88
N TYR A 332 -26.25 -18.43 -14.45
CA TYR A 332 -25.69 -18.63 -15.79
C TYR A 332 -24.47 -19.57 -15.81
N TYR A 333 -23.76 -19.70 -14.67
CA TYR A 333 -22.48 -20.42 -14.62
C TYR A 333 -22.50 -21.53 -13.58
N PRO A 334 -22.76 -22.80 -13.96
CA PRO A 334 -22.87 -23.92 -13.01
C PRO A 334 -21.60 -24.21 -12.20
N TRP A 335 -20.44 -23.69 -12.60
CA TRP A 335 -19.15 -23.81 -11.87
C TRP A 335 -18.86 -22.65 -10.91
N LEU A 336 -19.74 -21.66 -10.87
CA LEU A 336 -19.73 -20.58 -9.86
C LEU A 336 -20.67 -20.99 -8.71
N ARG A 337 -20.21 -20.78 -7.47
CA ARG A 337 -21.01 -20.95 -6.26
C ARG A 337 -20.83 -19.73 -5.37
N ILE A 338 -21.95 -19.17 -4.94
CA ILE A 338 -22.00 -17.96 -4.12
C ILE A 338 -22.65 -18.30 -2.78
N SER A 339 -21.99 -17.89 -1.71
CA SER A 339 -22.51 -18.01 -0.34
C SER A 339 -22.46 -16.64 0.33
N ALA A 340 -23.55 -16.26 0.99
CA ALA A 340 -23.62 -15.04 1.78
C ALA A 340 -23.54 -15.38 3.26
N ALA A 341 -22.78 -14.59 4.03
CA ALA A 341 -22.66 -14.73 5.48
C ALA A 341 -22.90 -13.38 6.18
N VAL A 342 -23.58 -13.43 7.30
CA VAL A 342 -23.92 -12.23 8.08
C VAL A 342 -23.48 -12.41 9.52
N SER A 343 -22.83 -11.39 10.10
CA SER A 343 -22.19 -11.52 11.42
C SER A 343 -22.98 -10.90 12.58
N HIS A 344 -23.85 -9.93 12.33
CA HIS A 344 -24.57 -9.17 13.37
C HIS A 344 -26.07 -8.99 13.03
N ASP A 345 -26.70 -10.04 12.54
CA ASP A 345 -28.14 -10.04 12.23
C ASP A 345 -28.71 -11.39 12.63
N GLU A 346 -29.42 -11.39 13.74
CA GLU A 346 -29.97 -12.61 14.31
C GLU A 346 -31.14 -13.17 13.51
N ASP A 347 -31.85 -12.31 12.79
CA ASP A 347 -33.02 -12.68 11.96
C ASP A 347 -32.60 -13.25 10.60
N TYR A 348 -31.34 -13.13 10.20
CA TYR A 348 -30.88 -13.66 8.93
C TYR A 348 -31.01 -15.19 8.87
N SER A 349 -31.69 -15.68 7.84
CA SER A 349 -31.98 -17.12 7.67
C SER A 349 -30.80 -17.93 7.07
N GLY A 350 -29.78 -17.25 6.52
CA GLY A 350 -28.63 -17.88 5.88
C GLY A 350 -27.50 -18.20 6.84
N VAL A 351 -26.25 -18.21 6.33
CA VAL A 351 -25.05 -18.51 7.13
C VAL A 351 -24.76 -17.35 8.07
N LYS A 352 -24.67 -17.65 9.38
CA LYS A 352 -24.33 -16.68 10.43
C LYS A 352 -22.89 -16.86 10.90
N GLY A 353 -22.23 -15.75 11.21
CA GLY A 353 -20.91 -15.69 11.82
C GLY A 353 -19.92 -14.80 11.09
N MET A 354 -18.77 -14.59 11.72
CA MET A 354 -17.66 -13.85 11.10
C MET A 354 -17.10 -14.64 9.90
N LEU A 355 -16.65 -13.93 8.88
CA LEU A 355 -16.06 -14.59 7.69
C LEU A 355 -14.91 -15.53 8.03
N SER A 356 -14.09 -15.21 9.02
CA SER A 356 -13.04 -16.10 9.53
C SER A 356 -13.59 -17.47 9.98
N ASP A 357 -14.75 -17.47 10.66
CA ASP A 357 -15.36 -18.70 11.18
C ASP A 357 -16.06 -19.48 10.07
N VAL A 358 -16.63 -18.77 9.11
CA VAL A 358 -17.25 -19.37 7.91
C VAL A 358 -16.18 -20.07 7.07
N ILE A 359 -15.04 -19.42 6.83
CA ILE A 359 -13.92 -20.01 6.10
C ILE A 359 -13.36 -21.26 6.80
N ALA A 360 -13.26 -21.23 8.14
CA ALA A 360 -12.79 -22.38 8.92
C ALA A 360 -13.66 -23.62 8.69
N ARG A 361 -14.96 -23.43 8.42
CA ARG A 361 -15.93 -24.48 8.13
C ARG A 361 -16.01 -24.84 6.64
N GLN A 362 -15.57 -23.94 5.76
CA GLN A 362 -15.69 -24.07 4.30
C GLN A 362 -14.35 -23.81 3.62
N LEU A 363 -13.32 -24.58 3.99
CA LEU A 363 -11.94 -24.41 3.49
C LEU A 363 -11.85 -24.48 1.96
N PRO A 364 -10.88 -23.77 1.35
CA PRO A 364 -10.56 -23.91 -0.06
C PRO A 364 -10.11 -25.36 -0.36
N GLN A 365 -10.20 -25.78 -1.61
CA GLN A 365 -9.60 -27.05 -2.02
C GLN A 365 -8.09 -26.88 -2.19
N LYS A 366 -7.34 -27.99 -2.19
CA LYS A 366 -5.87 -27.99 -2.13
C LYS A 366 -5.21 -27.10 -3.19
N ASP A 367 -5.78 -27.06 -4.39
CA ASP A 367 -5.20 -26.35 -5.55
C ASP A 367 -5.88 -25.02 -5.84
N ASP A 368 -6.78 -24.53 -4.94
CA ASP A 368 -7.45 -23.25 -5.14
C ASP A 368 -6.49 -22.08 -4.92
N ASP A 369 -6.57 -21.07 -5.78
CA ASP A 369 -6.06 -19.73 -5.51
C ASP A 369 -7.04 -19.00 -4.61
N VAL A 370 -6.56 -18.43 -3.53
CA VAL A 370 -7.38 -17.76 -2.52
C VAL A 370 -7.24 -16.25 -2.67
N TYR A 371 -8.36 -15.57 -2.88
CA TYR A 371 -8.42 -14.12 -3.01
C TYR A 371 -9.28 -13.54 -1.89
N ILE A 372 -8.73 -12.62 -1.11
CA ILE A 372 -9.41 -12.01 0.06
C ILE A 372 -9.39 -10.50 -0.07
N SER A 373 -10.56 -9.86 -0.01
CA SER A 373 -10.65 -8.41 -0.03
C SER A 373 -11.74 -7.89 0.91
N GLY A 374 -11.46 -6.78 1.60
CA GLY A 374 -12.37 -6.16 2.56
C GLY A 374 -11.63 -5.38 3.65
N PRO A 375 -12.27 -5.10 4.79
CA PRO A 375 -11.63 -4.42 5.91
C PRO A 375 -10.38 -5.15 6.41
N SER A 376 -9.29 -4.41 6.67
CA SER A 376 -7.99 -4.98 7.06
C SER A 376 -8.05 -5.97 8.23
N PRO A 377 -8.83 -5.71 9.32
CA PRO A 377 -8.94 -6.68 10.41
C PRO A 377 -9.61 -7.99 9.98
N MET A 378 -10.59 -7.94 9.07
CA MET A 378 -11.24 -9.13 8.53
C MET A 378 -10.26 -9.92 7.66
N VAL A 379 -9.55 -9.25 6.74
CA VAL A 379 -8.54 -9.88 5.87
C VAL A 379 -7.46 -10.58 6.72
N ALA A 380 -6.92 -9.89 7.74
CA ALA A 380 -5.90 -10.46 8.62
C ALA A 380 -6.39 -11.70 9.37
N LYS A 381 -7.63 -11.69 9.90
CA LYS A 381 -8.22 -12.84 10.58
C LYS A 381 -8.42 -14.02 9.61
N CYS A 382 -8.92 -13.76 8.40
CA CYS A 382 -9.09 -14.79 7.38
C CYS A 382 -7.76 -15.42 6.96
N ILE A 383 -6.73 -14.62 6.73
CA ILE A 383 -5.38 -15.12 6.41
C ILE A 383 -4.82 -15.95 7.57
N LYS A 384 -5.01 -15.50 8.82
CA LYS A 384 -4.57 -16.25 10.00
C LYS A 384 -5.20 -17.64 10.04
N VAL A 385 -6.53 -17.75 9.86
CA VAL A 385 -7.25 -19.03 9.84
C VAL A 385 -6.70 -19.95 8.76
N LEU A 386 -6.51 -19.44 7.53
CA LEU A 386 -5.98 -20.24 6.43
C LEU A 386 -4.55 -20.73 6.69
N ARG A 387 -3.68 -19.89 7.26
CA ARG A 387 -2.28 -20.25 7.55
C ARG A 387 -2.12 -21.23 8.72
N THR A 388 -3.06 -21.24 9.68
CA THR A 388 -3.03 -22.17 10.82
C THR A 388 -3.59 -23.57 10.48
N THR A 389 -4.17 -23.74 9.29
CA THR A 389 -4.69 -25.05 8.85
C THR A 389 -3.55 -25.89 8.28
N GLU A 390 -3.40 -27.13 8.72
CA GLU A 390 -2.31 -28.06 8.36
C GLU A 390 -2.16 -28.37 6.84
N ARG A 391 -3.12 -27.96 6.03
CA ARG A 391 -3.15 -28.16 4.56
C ARG A 391 -2.71 -26.91 3.77
N SER A 392 -1.91 -26.02 4.31
CA SER A 392 -1.75 -24.63 3.94
C SER A 392 -0.74 -24.33 2.80
N ASN A 393 -0.84 -24.99 1.66
CA ASN A 393 -0.07 -24.59 0.46
C ASN A 393 -0.87 -23.71 -0.50
N TRP A 394 -1.91 -23.03 -0.01
CA TRP A 394 -2.70 -22.11 -0.84
C TRP A 394 -1.91 -20.85 -1.18
N ARG A 395 -2.04 -20.41 -2.41
CA ARG A 395 -1.60 -19.08 -2.83
C ARG A 395 -2.64 -18.07 -2.39
N ILE A 396 -2.32 -17.29 -1.36
CA ILE A 396 -3.23 -16.29 -0.80
C ILE A 396 -2.87 -14.92 -1.37
N HIS A 397 -3.84 -14.33 -2.06
CA HIS A 397 -3.78 -13.00 -2.65
C HIS A 397 -4.68 -12.06 -1.85
N ALA A 398 -4.11 -10.99 -1.35
CA ALA A 398 -4.84 -9.90 -0.70
C ALA A 398 -4.08 -8.61 -0.96
N ASP A 399 -4.77 -7.56 -1.35
CA ASP A 399 -4.13 -6.25 -1.40
C ASP A 399 -3.84 -5.79 0.04
N PRO A 400 -2.62 -5.30 0.31
CA PRO A 400 -2.35 -4.64 1.57
C PRO A 400 -3.21 -3.38 1.62
N VAL A 401 -4.25 -3.41 2.42
CA VAL A 401 -5.04 -2.21 2.71
C VAL A 401 -4.19 -1.40 3.69
N ASP A 402 -3.49 -0.39 3.20
CA ASP A 402 -2.97 0.65 4.08
C ASP A 402 -4.16 1.22 4.85
N PRO A 403 -4.07 1.33 6.19
CA PRO A 403 -5.14 1.97 6.94
C PRO A 403 -5.44 3.34 6.33
N PRO A 404 -6.70 3.77 6.27
CA PRO A 404 -7.06 5.08 5.74
C PRO A 404 -6.14 6.12 6.38
N SER A 405 -5.52 6.96 5.57
CA SER A 405 -4.57 7.99 6.02
C SER A 405 -5.19 9.06 6.94
N ASP A 406 -6.43 8.90 7.31
CA ASP A 406 -7.24 9.81 8.11
C ASP A 406 -7.40 9.32 9.58
N LEU A 407 -6.93 8.10 9.91
CA LEU A 407 -6.89 7.62 11.29
C LEU A 407 -5.55 8.02 11.93
N LYS A 408 -5.61 8.82 12.99
CA LYS A 408 -4.46 9.19 13.81
C LYS A 408 -3.81 7.93 14.37
N VAL A 409 -2.48 7.83 14.31
CA VAL A 409 -1.69 6.69 14.82
C VAL A 409 -1.94 6.40 16.32
N GLY A 410 -2.56 7.33 17.08
CA GLY A 410 -2.92 7.15 18.49
C GLY A 410 -4.27 6.44 18.74
N GLU A 411 -5.11 6.22 17.73
CA GLU A 411 -6.43 5.58 17.93
C GLU A 411 -6.44 4.07 17.58
N VAL A 412 -5.34 3.54 17.04
CA VAL A 412 -5.25 2.13 16.65
C VAL A 412 -4.87 1.24 17.84
N GLU A 413 -4.17 1.76 18.85
CA GLU A 413 -3.84 0.97 20.05
C GLU A 413 -4.99 0.92 21.05
N ASP A 414 -5.83 1.96 21.13
CA ASP A 414 -6.98 1.98 22.07
C ASP A 414 -8.24 1.27 21.52
N SER A 415 -8.40 1.13 20.19
CA SER A 415 -9.55 0.41 19.60
C SER A 415 -9.41 -1.12 19.67
N ILE A 416 -8.23 -1.66 19.94
CA ILE A 416 -8.01 -3.09 20.13
C ILE A 416 -8.30 -3.51 21.59
N GLY A 417 -8.32 -2.56 22.54
CA GLY A 417 -8.46 -2.82 23.98
C GLY A 417 -9.84 -2.63 24.58
N HIS A 418 -10.78 -1.94 23.95
CA HIS A 418 -12.03 -1.51 24.58
C HIS A 418 -13.34 -1.95 23.93
N GLU A 419 -13.35 -2.66 22.80
CA GLU A 419 -14.59 -3.24 22.22
C GLU A 419 -14.83 -4.71 22.63
N CYS A 420 -14.07 -5.26 23.60
CA CYS A 420 -14.36 -6.57 24.20
C CYS A 420 -15.05 -6.51 25.57
N ALA A 421 -15.43 -5.33 26.07
CA ALA A 421 -16.13 -5.23 27.33
C ALA A 421 -17.23 -4.16 27.28
N ASN A 422 -18.28 -4.39 26.54
CA ASN A 422 -19.65 -3.86 26.70
C ASN A 422 -20.32 -3.79 25.31
N LEU A 423 -21.03 -4.80 25.00
CA LEU A 423 -22.36 -4.97 24.39
C LEU A 423 -22.45 -6.34 23.73
#